data_b9ba23dcf7842ab0834433aacbc1f97a
#
_entry.id   b9ba23dcf7842ab0834433aacbc1f97a
#
_cell.length_a   1.000
_cell.length_b   1.000
_cell.length_c   1.000
_cell.angle_alpha   90.00
_cell.angle_beta   90.00
_cell.angle_gamma   90.00
#
_symmetry.space_group_name_H-M   'P 1'
#
loop_
_entity.id
_entity.type
_entity.pdbx_description
1 polymer ?
#
loop_
_entity_poly.entity_id
_entity_poly.type
_entity_poly.pdbx_seq_one_letter_code
_entity_poly.pdbx_strand_id
1 'polypeptide(L)'
;MKRLIILLFICSITFGQTYPSGQNYPPPTDLITVPTAATLMRGSFSLGMRIQDGGGMILGLRAGITDRFQFGLSYGSPNLIGDDSLRWYPRPEANLKYMLIDESISSPGVAIGLNTQGFGNFNQGDSLNRYDMKAYGFYLSASKNWKTSLGNLGLHSGVSYNFTETDDGDEDPNLFFGMDIELNPEFSVLMEYNAALNENNMTTETLAISRGGYLNAAFRWTFVEHLHLELNFNNLLFDEDKVDYFKREIKIIYIEYF
;
A
#
# COMPACT_ATOMS: atom_id res chain seq x y z
N MET A 1 -4.40 -3.06 -38.58
CA MET A 1 -5.29 -2.52 -37.54
C MET A 1 -6.16 -3.68 -37.01
N LYS A 2 -5.74 -4.33 -35.94
CA LYS A 2 -6.54 -5.39 -35.27
C LYS A 2 -7.38 -4.73 -34.20
N ARG A 3 -8.70 -4.72 -34.37
CA ARG A 3 -9.65 -4.23 -33.37
C ARG A 3 -9.71 -5.25 -32.23
N LEU A 4 -9.20 -4.89 -31.06
CA LEU A 4 -9.35 -5.63 -29.83
C LEU A 4 -10.79 -5.39 -29.35
N ILE A 5 -11.65 -6.37 -29.47
CA ILE A 5 -13.01 -6.34 -28.89
C ILE A 5 -12.84 -6.75 -27.43
N ILE A 6 -12.86 -5.78 -26.53
CA ILE A 6 -12.97 -6.01 -25.10
C ILE A 6 -14.43 -6.36 -24.82
N LEU A 7 -14.70 -7.64 -24.62
CA LEU A 7 -15.98 -8.11 -24.13
C LEU A 7 -16.08 -7.72 -22.64
N LEU A 8 -16.76 -6.60 -22.37
CA LEU A 8 -17.20 -6.25 -21.03
C LEU A 8 -18.27 -7.26 -20.61
N PHE A 9 -17.87 -8.25 -19.84
CA PHE A 9 -18.79 -9.10 -19.10
C PHE A 9 -19.38 -8.23 -17.97
N ILE A 10 -20.50 -7.57 -18.23
CA ILE A 10 -21.32 -6.96 -17.19
C ILE A 10 -22.03 -8.11 -16.49
N CYS A 11 -21.32 -8.75 -15.57
CA CYS A 11 -21.99 -9.58 -14.57
C CYS A 11 -22.83 -8.60 -13.74
N SER A 12 -24.14 -8.75 -13.73
CA SER A 12 -25.02 -8.02 -12.82
C SER A 12 -24.72 -8.49 -11.39
N ILE A 13 -23.72 -7.82 -10.78
CA ILE A 13 -23.37 -8.04 -9.38
C ILE A 13 -24.46 -7.36 -8.57
N THR A 14 -25.34 -8.15 -7.98
CA THR A 14 -26.28 -7.63 -6.99
C THR A 14 -25.47 -7.26 -5.74
N PHE A 15 -25.22 -5.97 -5.57
CA PHE A 15 -24.61 -5.43 -4.36
C PHE A 15 -25.59 -5.55 -3.20
N GLY A 16 -25.44 -6.59 -2.42
CA GLY A 16 -26.09 -6.68 -1.12
C GLY A 16 -25.27 -5.92 -0.10
N GLN A 17 -25.74 -4.75 0.31
CA GLN A 17 -25.08 -4.02 1.40
C GLN A 17 -25.32 -4.77 2.71
N THR A 18 -24.30 -5.37 3.26
CA THR A 18 -24.31 -5.84 4.64
C THR A 18 -23.12 -5.18 5.34
N TYR A 19 -23.45 -4.50 6.43
CA TYR A 19 -22.45 -4.10 7.41
C TYR A 19 -21.63 -5.33 7.80
N PRO A 20 -20.31 -5.18 8.04
CA PRO A 20 -19.44 -6.27 8.44
C PRO A 20 -19.66 -6.69 9.91
N SER A 21 -20.91 -6.89 10.31
CA SER A 21 -21.21 -7.49 11.63
C SER A 21 -20.92 -8.98 11.68
N GLY A 22 -20.04 -9.47 10.82
CA GLY A 22 -19.61 -10.85 10.73
C GLY A 22 -18.22 -11.04 10.19
N GLN A 23 -17.46 -9.98 9.95
CA GLN A 23 -16.03 -10.11 9.72
C GLN A 23 -15.34 -10.33 11.07
N ASN A 24 -14.69 -11.48 11.21
CA ASN A 24 -13.85 -11.76 12.37
C ASN A 24 -12.57 -10.90 12.38
N TYR A 25 -12.31 -10.16 11.30
CA TYR A 25 -11.10 -9.34 11.14
C TYR A 25 -11.45 -7.94 10.64
N PRO A 26 -10.78 -6.90 11.17
CA PRO A 26 -10.93 -5.56 10.64
C PRO A 26 -10.38 -5.49 9.20
N PRO A 27 -10.95 -4.61 8.36
CA PRO A 27 -10.45 -4.39 7.00
C PRO A 27 -8.97 -3.97 7.04
N PRO A 28 -8.20 -4.28 5.97
CA PRO A 28 -6.78 -3.98 5.94
C PRO A 28 -6.52 -2.47 6.07
N THR A 29 -5.57 -2.10 6.90
CA THR A 29 -5.16 -0.69 7.06
C THR A 29 -4.40 -0.16 5.85
N ASP A 30 -3.76 -1.03 5.12
CA ASP A 30 -3.13 -0.76 3.82
C ASP A 30 -3.33 -1.99 2.94
N LEU A 31 -3.34 -1.79 1.64
CA LEU A 31 -3.22 -2.87 0.66
C LEU A 31 -1.76 -3.36 0.61
N ILE A 32 -1.13 -3.31 -0.53
CA ILE A 32 0.30 -3.63 -0.66
C ILE A 32 1.11 -2.44 -0.16
N THR A 33 0.87 -1.25 -0.75
CA THR A 33 1.46 0.04 -0.38
C THR A 33 0.41 1.12 -0.16
N VAL A 34 -0.71 1.06 -0.88
CA VAL A 34 -1.78 2.05 -0.88
C VAL A 34 -2.51 2.06 0.47
N PRO A 35 -2.61 3.23 1.13
CA PRO A 35 -3.33 3.36 2.38
C PRO A 35 -4.84 3.29 2.17
N THR A 36 -5.53 2.53 3.01
CA THR A 36 -7.00 2.49 3.08
C THR A 36 -7.53 3.49 4.12
N ALA A 37 -8.85 3.62 4.24
CA ALA A 37 -9.44 4.41 5.32
C ALA A 37 -9.55 3.67 6.66
N ALA A 38 -9.26 2.37 6.70
CA ALA A 38 -9.32 1.58 7.93
C ALA A 38 -8.16 1.91 8.88
N THR A 39 -8.46 1.87 10.19
CA THR A 39 -7.50 2.02 11.30
C THR A 39 -7.47 0.76 12.15
N LEU A 40 -6.38 0.55 12.87
CA LEU A 40 -6.33 -0.46 13.92
C LEU A 40 -7.31 -0.12 15.04
N MET A 41 -7.95 -1.13 15.62
CA MET A 41 -8.82 -0.96 16.78
C MET A 41 -8.04 -0.44 17.97
N ARG A 42 -8.72 0.26 18.87
CA ARG A 42 -8.13 0.75 20.11
C ARG A 42 -7.49 -0.40 20.91
N GLY A 43 -6.25 -0.18 21.36
CA GLY A 43 -5.50 -1.14 22.15
C GLY A 43 -4.81 -2.24 21.33
N SER A 44 -5.16 -2.44 20.06
CA SER A 44 -4.47 -3.40 19.19
C SER A 44 -3.13 -2.86 18.70
N PHE A 45 -2.23 -3.78 18.34
CA PHE A 45 -1.00 -3.43 17.65
C PHE A 45 -0.73 -4.38 16.47
N SER A 46 0.07 -3.91 15.53
CA SER A 46 0.49 -4.67 14.36
C SER A 46 2.01 -4.61 14.22
N LEU A 47 2.63 -5.78 14.03
CA LEU A 47 4.03 -5.92 13.64
C LEU A 47 4.07 -6.36 12.18
N GLY A 48 4.74 -5.58 11.34
CA GLY A 48 4.93 -5.88 9.93
C GLY A 48 6.39 -6.10 9.60
N MET A 49 6.68 -7.14 8.81
CA MET A 49 7.99 -7.36 8.22
C MET A 49 7.81 -7.49 6.71
N ARG A 50 8.49 -6.65 5.95
CA ARG A 50 8.49 -6.65 4.49
C ARG A 50 9.89 -6.99 4.01
N ILE A 51 10.02 -8.08 3.26
CA ILE A 51 11.25 -8.50 2.61
C ILE A 51 11.13 -8.07 1.16
N GLN A 52 11.98 -7.13 0.78
CA GLN A 52 11.98 -6.50 -0.54
C GLN A 52 12.93 -7.24 -1.49
N ASP A 53 12.78 -6.92 -2.76
CA ASP A 53 13.75 -7.29 -3.78
C ASP A 53 15.16 -6.77 -3.43
N GLY A 54 16.20 -7.47 -3.88
CA GLY A 54 17.58 -7.12 -3.54
C GLY A 54 17.99 -7.40 -2.09
N GLY A 55 17.15 -8.11 -1.31
CA GLY A 55 17.46 -8.47 0.08
C GLY A 55 17.17 -7.36 1.09
N GLY A 56 16.43 -6.32 0.69
CA GLY A 56 15.99 -5.27 1.61
C GLY A 56 14.95 -5.78 2.62
N MET A 57 14.92 -5.15 3.79
CA MET A 57 13.95 -5.47 4.82
C MET A 57 13.45 -4.19 5.52
N ILE A 58 12.14 -4.09 5.67
CA ILE A 58 11.49 -3.04 6.46
C ILE A 58 10.70 -3.71 7.58
N LEU A 59 10.94 -3.26 8.80
CA LEU A 59 10.16 -3.60 9.98
C LEU A 59 9.26 -2.43 10.34
N GLY A 60 8.00 -2.69 10.67
CA GLY A 60 7.02 -1.69 11.07
C GLY A 60 6.27 -2.12 12.31
N LEU A 61 6.05 -1.18 13.19
CA LEU A 61 5.18 -1.31 14.36
C LEU A 61 4.09 -0.25 14.26
N ARG A 62 2.83 -0.67 14.44
CA ARG A 62 1.68 0.24 14.49
C ARG A 62 0.82 -0.08 15.69
N ALA A 63 0.17 0.92 16.25
CA ALA A 63 -0.75 0.77 17.36
C ALA A 63 -2.02 1.60 17.16
N GLY A 64 -3.17 1.01 17.47
CA GLY A 64 -4.45 1.69 17.57
C GLY A 64 -4.57 2.40 18.92
N ILE A 65 -4.37 3.70 18.94
CA ILE A 65 -4.43 4.51 20.16
C ILE A 65 -5.88 4.77 20.56
N THR A 66 -6.71 5.03 19.58
CA THR A 66 -8.18 5.12 19.70
C THR A 66 -8.81 4.36 18.53
N ASP A 67 -10.12 4.20 18.53
CA ASP A 67 -10.84 3.56 17.41
C ASP A 67 -10.69 4.33 16.07
N ARG A 68 -10.22 5.57 16.14
CA ARG A 68 -10.03 6.46 14.97
C ARG A 68 -8.60 6.90 14.74
N PHE A 69 -7.69 6.65 15.67
CA PHE A 69 -6.31 7.12 15.56
C PHE A 69 -5.31 5.99 15.72
N GLN A 70 -4.50 5.86 14.70
CA GLN A 70 -3.39 4.91 14.61
C GLN A 70 -2.07 5.67 14.50
N PHE A 71 -1.07 5.18 15.21
CA PHE A 71 0.32 5.64 15.13
C PHE A 71 1.22 4.46 14.80
N GLY A 72 2.27 4.69 14.01
CA GLY A 72 3.26 3.67 13.70
C GLY A 72 4.62 4.26 13.36
N LEU A 73 5.62 3.39 13.47
CA LEU A 73 7.00 3.65 13.06
C LEU A 73 7.49 2.49 12.22
N SER A 74 8.36 2.78 11.26
CA SER A 74 9.06 1.76 10.48
C SER A 74 10.54 2.12 10.32
N TYR A 75 11.35 1.10 10.15
CA TYR A 75 12.78 1.24 9.90
C TYR A 75 13.30 0.01 9.17
N GLY A 76 14.37 0.17 8.41
CA GLY A 76 14.91 -0.93 7.65
C GLY A 76 16.21 -0.62 6.92
N SER A 77 16.52 -1.53 6.01
CA SER A 77 17.71 -1.49 5.15
C SER A 77 17.33 -1.98 3.76
N PRO A 78 17.83 -1.40 2.69
CA PRO A 78 17.58 -1.89 1.33
C PRO A 78 18.37 -3.16 0.98
N ASN A 79 19.36 -3.56 1.81
CA ASN A 79 20.26 -4.68 1.54
C ASN A 79 20.67 -5.42 2.83
N LEU A 80 19.70 -5.80 3.66
CA LEU A 80 19.96 -6.53 4.92
C LEU A 80 20.42 -7.98 4.65
N ILE A 81 19.93 -8.59 3.57
CA ILE A 81 20.23 -9.96 3.17
C ILE A 81 21.02 -9.90 1.85
N GLY A 82 22.23 -10.47 1.81
CA GLY A 82 23.09 -10.48 0.64
C GLY A 82 24.56 -10.24 0.98
N ASP A 83 25.38 -10.11 -0.05
CA ASP A 83 26.83 -9.97 0.08
C ASP A 83 27.30 -8.50 0.05
N ASP A 84 26.39 -7.56 -0.20
CA ASP A 84 26.69 -6.13 -0.23
C ASP A 84 26.91 -5.55 1.17
N SER A 85 27.62 -4.43 1.24
CA SER A 85 27.82 -3.73 2.51
C SER A 85 26.48 -3.22 3.05
N LEU A 86 26.17 -3.57 4.30
CA LEU A 86 24.93 -3.19 4.96
C LEU A 86 24.78 -1.66 5.01
N ARG A 87 23.65 -1.17 4.50
CA ARG A 87 23.27 0.25 4.55
C ARG A 87 21.91 0.37 5.23
N TRP A 88 21.82 1.23 6.23
CA TRP A 88 20.55 1.51 6.89
C TRP A 88 19.85 2.70 6.20
N TYR A 89 18.52 2.72 6.27
CA TYR A 89 17.79 3.93 5.93
C TYR A 89 18.22 5.10 6.82
N PRO A 90 18.17 6.34 6.32
CA PRO A 90 18.75 7.49 7.05
C PRO A 90 18.02 7.81 8.35
N ARG A 91 16.77 7.42 8.47
CA ARG A 91 15.91 7.72 9.61
C ARG A 91 14.80 6.69 9.78
N PRO A 92 14.22 6.53 10.98
CA PRO A 92 12.93 5.89 11.17
C PRO A 92 11.84 6.71 10.50
N GLU A 93 10.86 6.03 9.88
CA GLU A 93 9.75 6.66 9.20
C GLU A 93 8.47 6.53 10.02
N ALA A 94 7.58 7.51 9.88
CA ALA A 94 6.35 7.62 10.64
C ALA A 94 5.12 7.24 9.80
N ASN A 95 4.15 6.60 10.45
CA ASN A 95 2.84 6.35 9.91
C ASN A 95 1.78 6.84 10.91
N LEU A 96 1.00 7.82 10.49
CA LEU A 96 -0.11 8.36 11.26
C LEU A 96 -1.39 8.24 10.43
N LYS A 97 -2.49 7.85 11.06
CA LYS A 97 -3.78 7.80 10.38
C LYS A 97 -4.90 8.18 11.34
N TYR A 98 -5.79 9.03 10.87
CA TYR A 98 -6.98 9.43 11.60
C TYR A 98 -8.22 9.24 10.72
N MET A 99 -9.16 8.41 11.18
CA MET A 99 -10.44 8.18 10.52
C MET A 99 -11.38 9.36 10.79
N LEU A 100 -11.73 10.09 9.73
CA LEU A 100 -12.64 11.24 9.79
C LEU A 100 -14.10 10.79 9.78
N ILE A 101 -14.42 9.86 8.91
CA ILE A 101 -15.79 9.38 8.66
C ILE A 101 -15.75 7.85 8.71
N ASP A 102 -16.58 7.26 9.55
CA ASP A 102 -16.78 5.82 9.58
C ASP A 102 -17.55 5.37 8.33
N GLU A 103 -17.18 4.21 7.79
CA GLU A 103 -17.94 3.62 6.71
C GLU A 103 -19.36 3.29 7.18
N SER A 104 -20.34 3.62 6.34
CA SER A 104 -21.75 3.29 6.56
C SER A 104 -22.34 2.65 5.31
N ILE A 105 -23.59 2.23 5.36
CA ILE A 105 -24.29 1.69 4.17
C ILE A 105 -24.26 2.69 3.01
N SER A 106 -24.45 3.98 3.29
CA SER A 106 -24.61 5.04 2.29
C SER A 106 -23.33 5.83 1.99
N SER A 107 -22.32 5.79 2.88
CA SER A 107 -21.11 6.59 2.76
C SER A 107 -19.84 5.74 2.85
N PRO A 108 -18.79 6.09 2.10
CA PRO A 108 -17.48 5.49 2.32
C PRO A 108 -16.89 5.89 3.66
N GLY A 109 -15.99 5.08 4.21
CA GLY A 109 -15.06 5.50 5.23
C GLY A 109 -14.05 6.48 4.65
N VAL A 110 -13.68 7.51 5.42
CA VAL A 110 -12.69 8.51 4.99
C VAL A 110 -11.65 8.70 6.08
N ALA A 111 -10.38 8.67 5.72
CA ALA A 111 -9.26 8.92 6.62
C ALA A 111 -8.25 9.89 6.01
N ILE A 112 -7.60 10.65 6.90
CA ILE A 112 -6.38 11.40 6.59
C ILE A 112 -5.20 10.73 7.28
N GLY A 113 -4.03 10.87 6.70
CA GLY A 113 -2.82 10.31 7.31
C GLY A 113 -1.54 10.94 6.81
N LEU A 114 -0.48 10.47 7.43
CA LEU A 114 0.90 10.76 7.06
C LEU A 114 1.64 9.45 6.98
N ASN A 115 2.31 9.19 5.87
CA ASN A 115 3.21 8.05 5.73
C ASN A 115 4.49 8.51 5.05
N THR A 116 5.60 8.50 5.79
CA THR A 116 6.90 8.94 5.29
C THR A 116 7.79 7.77 4.84
N GLN A 117 7.29 6.52 4.90
CA GLN A 117 8.01 5.34 4.42
C GLN A 117 7.82 5.17 2.91
N GLY A 118 8.90 5.35 2.17
CA GLY A 118 9.01 4.93 0.77
C GLY A 118 9.58 3.51 0.65
N PHE A 119 9.82 3.05 -0.58
CA PHE A 119 10.25 1.69 -0.86
C PHE A 119 11.46 1.65 -1.80
N GLY A 120 12.21 0.55 -1.74
CA GLY A 120 13.45 0.37 -2.48
C GLY A 120 14.66 1.02 -1.79
N ASN A 121 15.65 1.44 -2.56
CA ASN A 121 16.82 2.14 -2.02
C ASN A 121 16.46 3.55 -1.60
N PHE A 122 17.20 4.08 -0.62
CA PHE A 122 17.19 5.50 -0.32
C PHE A 122 18.39 6.15 -1.01
N ASN A 123 18.12 6.99 -1.98
CA ASN A 123 19.12 7.65 -2.81
C ASN A 123 19.54 8.96 -2.16
N GLN A 124 20.75 8.98 -1.60
CA GLN A 124 21.36 10.18 -1.02
C GLN A 124 22.40 10.74 -1.99
N GLY A 125 22.33 12.03 -2.23
CA GLY A 125 23.27 12.74 -3.08
C GLY A 125 22.63 13.24 -4.38
N ASP A 126 23.36 14.08 -5.11
CA ASP A 126 22.96 14.68 -6.40
C ASP A 126 21.55 15.28 -6.40
N SER A 127 21.13 15.85 -5.26
CA SER A 127 19.82 16.51 -5.06
C SER A 127 18.62 15.57 -5.08
N LEU A 128 18.78 14.29 -4.75
CA LEU A 128 17.65 13.36 -4.79
C LEU A 128 16.99 13.13 -3.42
N ASN A 129 17.74 12.76 -2.40
CA ASN A 129 17.28 12.51 -1.02
C ASN A 129 15.90 11.83 -0.92
N ARG A 130 15.69 10.75 -1.67
CA ARG A 130 14.41 10.05 -1.77
C ARG A 130 14.56 8.54 -1.92
N TYR A 131 13.48 7.82 -1.64
CA TYR A 131 13.34 6.40 -1.98
C TYR A 131 13.17 6.21 -3.51
N ASP A 132 13.45 5.00 -4.00
CA ASP A 132 13.17 4.62 -5.40
C ASP A 132 11.69 4.87 -5.73
N MET A 133 10.77 4.42 -4.86
CA MET A 133 9.37 4.77 -4.87
C MET A 133 9.08 5.70 -3.69
N LYS A 134 8.66 6.93 -3.96
CA LYS A 134 8.37 7.95 -2.94
C LYS A 134 7.32 7.48 -1.94
N ALA A 135 7.47 7.94 -0.71
CA ALA A 135 6.42 7.84 0.30
C ALA A 135 5.15 8.61 -0.13
N TYR A 136 4.01 8.24 0.43
CA TYR A 136 2.77 8.97 0.17
C TYR A 136 2.78 10.38 0.78
N GLY A 137 3.54 10.61 1.87
CA GLY A 137 3.48 11.86 2.60
C GLY A 137 2.12 12.05 3.28
N PHE A 138 1.56 13.25 3.21
CA PHE A 138 0.16 13.46 3.61
C PHE A 138 -0.79 12.83 2.60
N TYR A 139 -1.84 12.18 3.08
CA TYR A 139 -2.85 11.59 2.20
C TYR A 139 -4.25 11.73 2.76
N LEU A 140 -5.21 11.71 1.86
CA LEU A 140 -6.64 11.51 2.10
C LEU A 140 -7.05 10.24 1.37
N SER A 141 -7.63 9.28 2.09
CA SER A 141 -8.12 8.02 1.53
C SER A 141 -9.61 7.82 1.81
N ALA A 142 -10.28 7.21 0.86
CA ALA A 142 -11.67 6.78 0.97
C ALA A 142 -11.76 5.27 0.69
N SER A 143 -12.55 4.55 1.47
CA SER A 143 -12.73 3.10 1.35
C SER A 143 -14.19 2.74 1.44
N LYS A 144 -14.62 1.79 0.60
CA LYS A 144 -15.96 1.27 0.62
C LYS A 144 -15.96 -0.22 0.37
N ASN A 145 -16.67 -0.94 1.23
CA ASN A 145 -16.75 -2.40 1.20
C ASN A 145 -18.17 -2.88 0.84
N TRP A 146 -18.24 -3.95 0.07
CA TRP A 146 -19.50 -4.62 -0.31
C TRP A 146 -19.36 -6.12 -0.18
N LYS A 147 -20.44 -6.75 0.23
CA LYS A 147 -20.57 -8.19 0.15
C LYS A 147 -21.07 -8.57 -1.24
N THR A 148 -20.33 -9.44 -1.92
CA THR A 148 -20.66 -9.93 -3.24
C THR A 148 -20.83 -11.45 -3.23
N SER A 149 -21.27 -12.05 -4.34
CA SER A 149 -21.33 -13.51 -4.50
C SER A 149 -19.96 -14.18 -4.53
N LEU A 150 -18.90 -13.43 -4.82
CA LEU A 150 -17.50 -13.91 -4.86
C LEU A 150 -16.76 -13.72 -3.55
N GLY A 151 -17.34 -12.96 -2.62
CA GLY A 151 -16.70 -12.62 -1.34
C GLY A 151 -16.90 -11.15 -0.97
N ASN A 152 -16.13 -10.65 -0.02
CA ASN A 152 -16.15 -9.24 0.35
C ASN A 152 -15.22 -8.46 -0.59
N LEU A 153 -15.75 -7.45 -1.23
CA LEU A 153 -15.02 -6.55 -2.14
C LEU A 153 -14.81 -5.20 -1.48
N GLY A 154 -13.55 -4.79 -1.31
CA GLY A 154 -13.16 -3.45 -0.93
C GLY A 154 -12.69 -2.64 -2.14
N LEU A 155 -13.12 -1.38 -2.22
CA LEU A 155 -12.58 -0.39 -3.15
C LEU A 155 -12.01 0.78 -2.38
N HIS A 156 -10.84 1.22 -2.79
CA HIS A 156 -10.07 2.25 -2.12
C HIS A 156 -9.56 3.26 -3.14
N SER A 157 -9.55 4.53 -2.76
CA SER A 157 -8.97 5.59 -3.58
C SER A 157 -8.48 6.73 -2.70
N GLY A 158 -7.58 7.53 -3.24
CA GLY A 158 -7.14 8.70 -2.50
C GLY A 158 -6.19 9.57 -3.28
N VAL A 159 -5.81 10.64 -2.60
CA VAL A 159 -4.83 11.61 -3.07
C VAL A 159 -3.73 11.73 -2.02
N SER A 160 -2.53 12.03 -2.45
CA SER A 160 -1.40 12.24 -1.54
C SER A 160 -0.51 13.38 -2.01
N TYR A 161 0.24 13.92 -1.05
CA TYR A 161 1.24 14.96 -1.29
C TYR A 161 2.48 14.68 -0.44
N ASN A 162 3.59 14.39 -1.11
CA ASN A 162 4.86 14.14 -0.45
C ASN A 162 5.63 15.46 -0.31
N PHE A 163 5.96 15.81 0.92
CA PHE A 163 6.73 17.01 1.27
C PHE A 163 8.11 16.68 1.85
N THR A 164 8.44 15.40 1.98
CA THR A 164 9.71 14.93 2.59
C THR A 164 10.76 14.53 1.56
N GLU A 165 10.37 14.39 0.31
CA GLU A 165 11.19 13.90 -0.79
C GLU A 165 10.99 14.80 -2.03
N THR A 166 11.28 16.10 -1.86
CA THR A 166 11.04 17.15 -2.86
C THR A 166 12.31 17.62 -3.58
N ASP A 167 13.47 17.11 -3.18
CA ASP A 167 14.76 17.53 -3.72
C ASP A 167 14.94 17.18 -5.21
N ASP A 168 14.15 16.24 -5.73
CA ASP A 168 14.11 15.88 -7.14
C ASP A 168 13.35 16.90 -8.00
N GLY A 169 12.70 17.88 -7.38
CA GLY A 169 11.96 18.95 -8.06
C GLY A 169 10.56 18.57 -8.52
N ASP A 170 10.09 17.36 -8.22
CA ASP A 170 8.74 16.92 -8.54
C ASP A 170 7.88 16.90 -7.27
N GLU A 171 7.06 17.93 -7.11
CA GLU A 171 6.18 18.16 -5.95
C GLU A 171 4.70 17.98 -6.30
N ASP A 172 4.38 17.32 -7.38
CA ASP A 172 2.99 17.17 -7.81
C ASP A 172 2.17 16.31 -6.81
N PRO A 173 0.88 16.63 -6.62
CA PRO A 173 -0.02 15.74 -5.92
C PRO A 173 -0.15 14.41 -6.66
N ASN A 174 -0.23 13.32 -5.91
CA ASN A 174 -0.34 11.99 -6.48
C ASN A 174 -1.73 11.39 -6.24
N LEU A 175 -2.13 10.47 -7.11
CA LEU A 175 -3.39 9.73 -7.04
C LEU A 175 -3.11 8.24 -6.85
N PHE A 176 -3.97 7.58 -6.08
CA PHE A 176 -3.89 6.14 -5.93
C PHE A 176 -5.28 5.49 -5.87
N PHE A 177 -5.32 4.26 -6.32
CA PHE A 177 -6.51 3.42 -6.32
C PHE A 177 -6.15 2.02 -5.86
N GLY A 178 -7.12 1.31 -5.32
CA GLY A 178 -6.92 -0.05 -4.93
C GLY A 178 -8.22 -0.82 -4.76
N MET A 179 -8.09 -2.12 -4.81
CA MET A 179 -9.17 -3.05 -4.53
C MET A 179 -8.64 -4.27 -3.80
N ASP A 180 -9.45 -4.82 -2.95
CA ASP A 180 -9.24 -6.14 -2.40
C ASP A 180 -10.52 -6.97 -2.51
N ILE A 181 -10.34 -8.25 -2.68
CA ILE A 181 -11.41 -9.22 -2.65
C ILE A 181 -11.05 -10.36 -1.69
N GLU A 182 -11.82 -10.46 -0.61
CA GLU A 182 -11.72 -11.55 0.34
C GLU A 182 -12.57 -12.71 -0.17
N LEU A 183 -11.92 -13.71 -0.80
CA LEU A 183 -12.59 -14.88 -1.38
C LEU A 183 -13.17 -15.77 -0.27
N ASN A 184 -12.47 -15.89 0.83
CA ASN A 184 -12.86 -16.59 2.05
C ASN A 184 -12.04 -16.03 3.22
N PRO A 185 -12.30 -16.43 4.48
CA PRO A 185 -11.57 -15.90 5.64
C PRO A 185 -10.04 -16.08 5.60
N GLU A 186 -9.54 -17.04 4.82
CA GLU A 186 -8.11 -17.32 4.73
C GLU A 186 -7.43 -16.60 3.56
N PHE A 187 -8.14 -16.36 2.47
CA PHE A 187 -7.53 -15.90 1.22
C PHE A 187 -8.15 -14.63 0.67
N SER A 188 -7.29 -13.68 0.37
CA SER A 188 -7.65 -12.43 -0.30
C SER A 188 -6.71 -12.15 -1.46
N VAL A 189 -7.24 -11.49 -2.48
CA VAL A 189 -6.49 -10.94 -3.61
C VAL A 189 -6.55 -9.43 -3.51
N LEU A 190 -5.39 -8.80 -3.64
CA LEU A 190 -5.26 -7.35 -3.59
C LEU A 190 -4.70 -6.86 -4.93
N MET A 191 -5.19 -5.71 -5.36
CA MET A 191 -4.67 -5.01 -6.52
C MET A 191 -4.65 -3.51 -6.21
N GLU A 192 -3.58 -2.83 -6.62
CA GLU A 192 -3.47 -1.40 -6.42
C GLU A 192 -2.77 -0.73 -7.60
N TYR A 193 -3.09 0.53 -7.79
CA TYR A 193 -2.45 1.39 -8.77
C TYR A 193 -2.08 2.72 -8.11
N ASN A 194 -0.80 3.04 -8.13
CA ASN A 194 -0.24 4.31 -7.75
C ASN A 194 0.12 5.06 -9.04
N ALA A 195 -0.50 6.21 -9.30
CA ALA A 195 -0.29 6.95 -10.52
C ALA A 195 1.11 7.57 -10.63
N ALA A 196 1.83 7.68 -9.50
CA ALA A 196 3.20 8.21 -9.41
C ALA A 196 3.37 9.56 -10.13
N LEU A 197 2.37 10.44 -10.04
CA LEU A 197 2.39 11.74 -10.70
C LEU A 197 3.51 12.64 -10.15
N ASN A 198 3.90 12.44 -8.92
CA ASN A 198 5.01 13.10 -8.25
C ASN A 198 6.38 12.46 -8.54
N GLU A 199 6.47 11.62 -9.56
CA GLU A 199 7.68 10.91 -9.98
C GLU A 199 7.86 10.94 -11.51
N ASN A 200 7.12 11.79 -12.23
CA ASN A 200 7.06 11.78 -13.70
C ASN A 200 7.87 12.88 -14.36
N ASN A 201 8.32 13.91 -13.64
CA ASN A 201 9.03 15.07 -14.16
C ASN A 201 10.55 15.00 -14.02
N MET A 202 11.10 13.84 -13.66
CA MET A 202 12.53 13.73 -13.36
C MET A 202 13.41 13.85 -14.60
N THR A 203 14.40 14.71 -14.48
CA THR A 203 15.47 14.91 -15.47
C THR A 203 16.67 13.98 -15.27
N THR A 204 16.70 13.21 -14.18
CA THR A 204 17.86 12.40 -13.79
C THR A 204 17.70 10.96 -14.29
N GLU A 205 18.56 10.53 -15.19
CA GLU A 205 18.59 9.17 -15.77
C GLU A 205 18.95 8.05 -14.76
N THR A 206 19.23 8.39 -13.51
CA THR A 206 19.77 7.47 -12.49
C THR A 206 18.71 6.67 -11.77
N LEU A 207 17.47 7.10 -11.72
CA LEU A 207 16.36 6.37 -11.11
C LEU A 207 15.51 5.70 -12.19
N ALA A 208 15.26 4.43 -12.00
CA ALA A 208 14.29 3.68 -12.81
C ALA A 208 12.89 4.09 -12.36
N ILE A 209 12.32 5.12 -13.00
CA ILE A 209 11.00 5.64 -12.66
C ILE A 209 9.99 5.09 -13.64
N SER A 210 8.90 4.59 -13.11
CA SER A 210 7.77 4.18 -13.90
C SER A 210 7.01 5.40 -14.43
N ARG A 211 7.09 5.65 -15.72
CA ARG A 211 6.35 6.75 -16.37
C ARG A 211 4.85 6.52 -16.41
N GLY A 212 4.40 5.28 -16.26
CA GLY A 212 3.00 4.88 -16.28
C GLY A 212 2.40 4.63 -14.90
N GLY A 213 3.10 4.97 -13.82
CA GLY A 213 2.70 4.61 -12.46
C GLY A 213 3.01 3.15 -12.12
N TYR A 214 2.60 2.73 -10.93
CA TYR A 214 2.87 1.37 -10.41
C TYR A 214 1.56 0.59 -10.28
N LEU A 215 1.42 -0.48 -11.06
CA LEU A 215 0.37 -1.47 -10.89
C LEU A 215 0.93 -2.63 -10.07
N ASN A 216 0.36 -2.89 -8.92
CA ASN A 216 0.77 -3.97 -8.03
C ASN A 216 -0.39 -4.93 -7.79
N ALA A 217 -0.08 -6.21 -7.59
CA ALA A 217 -1.03 -7.21 -7.14
C ALA A 217 -0.43 -8.04 -6.01
N ALA A 218 -1.28 -8.57 -5.14
CA ALA A 218 -0.83 -9.46 -4.09
C ALA A 218 -1.86 -10.55 -3.81
N PHE A 219 -1.33 -11.61 -3.26
CA PHE A 219 -2.09 -12.70 -2.68
C PHE A 219 -1.81 -12.72 -1.18
N ARG A 220 -2.87 -12.53 -0.38
CA ARG A 220 -2.79 -12.55 1.08
C ARG A 220 -3.38 -13.84 1.60
N TRP A 221 -2.62 -14.53 2.42
CA TRP A 221 -3.05 -15.70 3.17
C TRP A 221 -3.09 -15.39 4.66
N THR A 222 -4.27 -15.48 5.25
CA THR A 222 -4.50 -15.37 6.69
C THR A 222 -4.34 -16.76 7.28
N PHE A 223 -3.15 -17.07 7.76
CA PHE A 223 -2.80 -18.39 8.25
C PHE A 223 -3.49 -18.71 9.57
N VAL A 224 -3.52 -17.74 10.48
CA VAL A 224 -4.31 -17.73 11.72
C VAL A 224 -4.86 -16.33 11.92
N GLU A 225 -5.82 -16.16 12.82
CA GLU A 225 -6.52 -14.88 13.04
C GLU A 225 -5.61 -13.64 13.14
N HIS A 226 -4.40 -13.84 13.62
CA HIS A 226 -3.45 -12.78 13.91
C HIS A 226 -2.28 -12.69 12.91
N LEU A 227 -2.13 -13.67 12.01
CA LEU A 227 -0.95 -13.79 11.15
C LEU A 227 -1.35 -13.83 9.67
N HIS A 228 -0.87 -12.85 8.93
CA HIS A 228 -1.07 -12.74 7.49
C HIS A 228 0.27 -12.83 6.75
N LEU A 229 0.29 -13.63 5.70
CA LEU A 229 1.39 -13.72 4.75
C LEU A 229 0.93 -13.14 3.43
N GLU A 230 1.68 -12.19 2.88
CA GLU A 230 1.42 -11.61 1.56
C GLU A 230 2.57 -11.92 0.60
N LEU A 231 2.21 -12.32 -0.60
CA LEU A 231 3.11 -12.42 -1.74
C LEU A 231 2.77 -11.27 -2.69
N ASN A 232 3.65 -10.28 -2.76
CA ASN A 232 3.46 -9.08 -3.55
C ASN A 232 4.18 -9.20 -4.88
N PHE A 233 3.53 -8.74 -5.93
CA PHE A 233 4.02 -8.62 -7.30
C PHE A 233 3.90 -7.15 -7.69
N ASN A 234 5.02 -6.45 -7.65
CA ASN A 234 5.05 -5.01 -7.84
C ASN A 234 5.44 -4.66 -9.28
N ASN A 235 4.98 -3.50 -9.75
CA ASN A 235 5.28 -2.96 -11.06
C ASN A 235 4.93 -3.89 -12.23
N LEU A 236 3.68 -4.34 -12.28
CA LEU A 236 3.18 -5.26 -13.32
C LEU A 236 3.03 -4.60 -14.70
N LEU A 237 3.14 -3.28 -14.80
CA LEU A 237 3.08 -2.58 -16.10
C LEU A 237 4.36 -2.72 -16.91
N PHE A 238 5.46 -3.12 -16.28
CA PHE A 238 6.79 -3.25 -16.92
C PHE A 238 7.23 -1.99 -17.69
N ASP A 239 6.86 -0.82 -17.16
CA ASP A 239 7.02 0.47 -17.84
C ASP A 239 8.38 1.13 -17.55
N GLU A 240 9.29 0.41 -16.90
CA GLU A 240 10.64 0.87 -16.63
C GLU A 240 11.58 0.45 -17.77
N ASP A 241 12.21 1.40 -18.44
CA ASP A 241 13.17 1.17 -19.52
C ASP A 241 14.41 0.33 -19.10
N LYS A 242 14.59 0.08 -17.81
CA LYS A 242 15.79 -0.56 -17.22
C LYS A 242 15.52 -1.84 -16.42
N VAL A 243 14.26 -2.27 -16.27
CA VAL A 243 13.91 -3.45 -15.46
C VAL A 243 13.16 -4.46 -16.30
N ASP A 244 13.83 -5.57 -16.61
CA ASP A 244 13.28 -6.67 -17.42
C ASP A 244 12.30 -7.58 -16.64
N TYR A 245 12.12 -7.37 -15.32
CA TYR A 245 11.29 -8.23 -14.48
C TYR A 245 10.55 -7.43 -13.39
N PHE A 246 9.38 -7.92 -12.98
CA PHE A 246 8.64 -7.32 -11.88
C PHE A 246 9.26 -7.70 -10.52
N LYS A 247 9.23 -6.77 -9.58
CA LYS A 247 9.73 -6.95 -8.23
C LYS A 247 8.77 -7.83 -7.42
N ARG A 248 9.33 -8.80 -6.70
CA ARG A 248 8.58 -9.71 -5.82
C ARG A 248 8.96 -9.41 -4.39
N GLU A 249 7.97 -9.42 -3.51
CA GLU A 249 8.18 -9.18 -2.10
C GLU A 249 7.34 -10.13 -1.27
N ILE A 250 7.82 -10.39 -0.07
CA ILE A 250 7.07 -11.12 0.96
C ILE A 250 6.81 -10.15 2.11
N LYS A 251 5.56 -10.10 2.56
CA LYS A 251 5.19 -9.30 3.72
C LYS A 251 4.51 -10.21 4.74
N ILE A 252 4.97 -10.17 5.97
CA ILE A 252 4.41 -10.87 7.11
C ILE A 252 3.83 -9.83 8.05
N ILE A 253 2.56 -10.00 8.45
CA ILE A 253 1.88 -9.08 9.33
C ILE A 253 1.30 -9.89 10.49
N TYR A 254 1.68 -9.52 11.70
CA TYR A 254 1.06 -10.01 12.92
C TYR A 254 0.23 -8.88 13.54
N ILE A 255 -1.01 -9.17 13.90
CA ILE A 255 -1.92 -8.22 14.54
C ILE A 255 -2.43 -8.84 15.83
N GLU A 256 -2.28 -8.13 16.94
CA GLU A 256 -2.83 -8.51 18.23
C GLU A 256 -4.00 -7.59 18.58
N TYR A 257 -5.09 -8.19 19.00
CA TYR A 257 -6.31 -7.51 19.44
C TYR A 257 -6.51 -7.72 20.93
N PHE A 258 -6.75 -6.64 21.68
CA PHE A 258 -7.01 -6.69 23.12
C PHE A 258 -8.44 -6.32 23.46
#